data_d7dcdf020451cc7bd27b9f4ea53a7f1c
#
_entry.id   d7dcdf020451cc7bd27b9f4ea53a7f1c
#
_cell.length_a   1.000
_cell.length_b   1.000
_cell.length_c   1.000
_cell.angle_alpha   90.00
_cell.angle_beta   90.00
_cell.angle_gamma   90.00
#
_symmetry.space_group_name_H-M   'P 1'
#
loop_
_entity.id
_entity.type
_entity.pdbx_description
1 polymer ?
#
loop_
_entity_poly.entity_id
_entity_poly.type
_entity_poly.pdbx_seq_one_letter_code
_entity_poly.pdbx_strand_id
1 'polypeptide(L)'
;MTSADIEELRFVDAADVYKGSTRAAKLTRSDSGGIAFSYLADYTGEDISFSLPRGSRVETTGGALPPFFTGLLPEGHRLNVLNRALKTSMDDEFSMLLAVGGDVPGDVRIFPEGQDPCEPEPVASPVSEWDFSEIVSAVDRVAIPGVQLKASSSMINAPIRTRDAAAILKVDPDQYPFLVRNEYLHLQGAKRLRIGVAQAAMVHDTHGKEGLLVKRFDRGIIDGQVSRLAQEDASQIMQITPAQKYSVDSESLVMAVASHASAPVVAKRNMYLQFLFAWLTGNGDLHAKNISLLRNFNGTWHMAPMYDLPCTALYRDFTMALPIAGRTKSLRFRHWQEFADTIGLPERAAHEAQKLALTAAQAIDLSALPFEGSPLRGALRELNSRRHELAMRL
;
A
#
# COMPACT_ATOMS: atom_id res chain seq x y z
N MET A 1 1.31 19.12 15.96
CA MET A 1 2.40 18.76 16.89
C MET A 1 3.62 19.57 16.55
N THR A 2 4.28 20.17 17.53
CA THR A 2 5.58 20.81 17.34
C THR A 2 6.69 19.77 17.26
N SER A 3 7.91 20.16 16.82
CA SER A 3 9.06 19.22 16.80
C SER A 3 9.39 18.68 18.21
N ALA A 4 9.16 19.45 19.25
CA ALA A 4 9.36 19.03 20.63
C ALA A 4 8.33 17.98 21.06
N ASP A 5 7.06 18.15 20.66
CA ASP A 5 5.98 17.20 20.97
C ASP A 5 6.24 15.81 20.35
N ILE A 6 6.84 15.76 19.14
CA ILE A 6 7.17 14.50 18.47
C ILE A 6 8.27 13.74 19.22
N GLU A 7 9.30 14.42 19.70
CA GLU A 7 10.40 13.78 20.42
C GLU A 7 9.96 13.19 21.78
N GLU A 8 8.90 13.73 22.40
CA GLU A 8 8.36 13.25 23.66
C GLU A 8 7.65 11.89 23.52
N LEU A 9 7.20 11.52 22.31
CA LEU A 9 6.52 10.25 22.07
C LEU A 9 7.38 9.01 22.40
N ARG A 10 8.69 9.15 22.40
CA ARG A 10 9.62 8.08 22.81
C ARG A 10 9.55 7.69 24.29
N PHE A 11 8.95 8.55 25.13
CA PHE A 11 8.78 8.35 26.57
C PHE A 11 7.36 7.91 26.94
N VAL A 12 6.50 7.68 25.93
CA VAL A 12 5.13 7.21 26.15
C VAL A 12 5.14 5.71 26.35
N ASP A 13 4.56 5.24 27.47
CA ASP A 13 4.52 3.82 27.82
C ASP A 13 3.24 3.12 27.37
N ALA A 14 2.16 3.86 27.13
CA ALA A 14 0.87 3.31 26.77
C ALA A 14 0.15 4.12 25.68
N ALA A 15 -0.60 3.43 24.84
CA ALA A 15 -1.40 4.01 23.79
C ALA A 15 -2.82 3.43 23.82
N ASP A 16 -3.80 4.28 23.53
CA ASP A 16 -5.17 3.89 23.28
C ASP A 16 -5.35 3.56 21.78
N VAL A 17 -5.96 2.41 21.52
CA VAL A 17 -6.30 1.95 20.17
C VAL A 17 -7.79 2.13 19.95
N TYR A 18 -8.13 2.87 18.91
CA TYR A 18 -9.50 3.15 18.51
C TYR A 18 -9.88 2.35 17.27
N LYS A 19 -11.09 1.78 17.27
CA LYS A 19 -11.75 1.24 16.08
C LYS A 19 -12.85 2.22 15.66
N GLY A 20 -12.63 2.91 14.54
CA GLY A 20 -13.46 4.06 14.18
C GLY A 20 -13.34 5.19 15.22
N SER A 21 -14.43 5.49 15.91
CA SER A 21 -14.47 6.46 17.01
C SER A 21 -14.46 5.84 18.41
N THR A 22 -14.49 4.50 18.51
CA THR A 22 -14.63 3.80 19.80
C THR A 22 -13.28 3.32 20.29
N ARG A 23 -12.92 3.65 21.53
CA ARG A 23 -11.72 3.11 22.20
C ARG A 23 -11.90 1.61 22.42
N ALA A 24 -11.05 0.81 21.84
CA ALA A 24 -11.21 -0.63 21.73
C ALA A 24 -10.17 -1.44 22.50
N ALA A 25 -8.93 -0.97 22.51
CA ALA A 25 -7.81 -1.72 23.05
C ALA A 25 -6.70 -0.79 23.54
N LYS A 26 -5.66 -1.38 24.12
CA LYS A 26 -4.42 -0.71 24.51
C LYS A 26 -3.20 -1.40 23.93
N LEU A 27 -2.18 -0.61 23.67
CA LEU A 27 -0.80 -1.05 23.49
C LEU A 27 0.03 -0.51 24.66
N THR A 28 0.84 -1.34 25.29
CA THR A 28 1.67 -0.93 26.43
C THR A 28 3.09 -1.47 26.29
N ARG A 29 4.09 -0.68 26.66
CA ARG A 29 5.45 -1.20 26.83
C ARG A 29 5.47 -2.17 28.01
N SER A 30 6.06 -3.34 27.81
CA SER A 30 6.25 -4.30 28.91
C SER A 30 7.62 -4.12 29.56
N ASP A 31 7.77 -4.56 30.81
CA ASP A 31 9.04 -4.54 31.54
C ASP A 31 10.13 -5.38 30.85
N SER A 32 9.74 -6.32 30.00
CA SER A 32 10.64 -7.13 29.16
C SER A 32 11.16 -6.41 27.91
N GLY A 33 10.72 -5.14 27.68
CA GLY A 33 11.04 -4.37 26.48
C GLY A 33 10.20 -4.72 25.25
N GLY A 34 9.16 -5.54 25.42
CA GLY A 34 8.18 -5.87 24.37
C GLY A 34 7.01 -4.88 24.34
N ILE A 35 6.07 -5.14 23.41
CA ILE A 35 4.80 -4.41 23.33
C ILE A 35 3.66 -5.38 23.56
N ALA A 36 2.81 -5.08 24.54
CA ALA A 36 1.61 -5.85 24.86
C ALA A 36 0.37 -5.18 24.26
N PHE A 37 -0.42 -5.96 23.54
CA PHE A 37 -1.74 -5.58 23.04
C PHE A 37 -2.83 -6.30 23.85
N SER A 38 -3.85 -5.57 24.27
CA SER A 38 -5.05 -6.16 24.90
C SER A 38 -6.28 -5.33 24.63
N TYR A 39 -7.42 -6.00 24.38
CA TYR A 39 -8.72 -5.34 24.33
C TYR A 39 -9.13 -4.81 25.71
N LEU A 40 -9.90 -3.72 25.71
CA LEU A 40 -10.60 -3.26 26.92
C LEU A 40 -11.66 -4.27 27.32
N ALA A 41 -11.86 -4.45 28.62
CA ALA A 41 -12.78 -5.47 29.15
C ALA A 41 -14.25 -5.22 28.78
N ASP A 42 -14.61 -3.96 28.60
CA ASP A 42 -15.96 -3.49 28.26
C ASP A 42 -16.18 -3.29 26.74
N TYR A 43 -15.16 -3.53 25.92
CA TYR A 43 -15.30 -3.36 24.48
C TYR A 43 -16.12 -4.48 23.85
N THR A 44 -17.21 -4.11 23.19
CA THR A 44 -18.15 -5.03 22.51
C THR A 44 -18.26 -4.79 21.01
N GLY A 45 -17.44 -3.87 20.46
CA GLY A 45 -17.45 -3.50 19.05
C GLY A 45 -16.82 -4.56 18.13
N GLU A 46 -16.39 -4.16 16.96
CA GLU A 46 -15.79 -5.03 15.94
C GLU A 46 -14.33 -5.37 16.25
N ASP A 47 -13.84 -6.43 15.61
CA ASP A 47 -12.44 -6.83 15.72
C ASP A 47 -11.52 -5.71 15.20
N ILE A 48 -10.37 -5.52 15.85
CA ILE A 48 -9.34 -4.58 15.38
C ILE A 48 -8.83 -5.01 14.00
N SER A 49 -8.56 -6.31 13.83
CA SER A 49 -8.10 -6.89 12.58
C SER A 49 -8.44 -8.39 12.50
N PHE A 50 -8.26 -9.01 11.33
CA PHE A 50 -8.40 -10.45 11.17
C PHE A 50 -7.43 -11.24 12.08
N SER A 51 -6.24 -10.71 12.30
CA SER A 51 -5.23 -11.32 13.17
C SER A 51 -5.39 -11.01 14.67
N LEU A 52 -6.25 -10.04 15.00
CA LEU A 52 -6.51 -9.60 16.37
C LEU A 52 -8.03 -9.61 16.65
N PRO A 53 -8.69 -10.79 16.64
CA PRO A 53 -10.10 -10.88 17.00
C PRO A 53 -10.34 -10.49 18.46
N ARG A 54 -11.58 -10.13 18.81
CA ARG A 54 -11.93 -9.73 20.17
C ARG A 54 -11.50 -10.75 21.21
N GLY A 55 -10.96 -10.25 22.31
CA GLY A 55 -10.40 -11.10 23.38
C GLY A 55 -8.95 -11.50 23.15
N SER A 56 -8.35 -11.15 22.01
CA SER A 56 -6.90 -11.40 21.79
C SER A 56 -6.06 -10.63 22.81
N ARG A 57 -5.00 -11.31 23.26
CA ARG A 57 -3.88 -10.73 24.01
C ARG A 57 -2.61 -11.18 23.32
N VAL A 58 -1.77 -10.24 22.95
CA VAL A 58 -0.51 -10.52 22.26
C VAL A 58 0.58 -9.72 22.94
N GLU A 59 1.69 -10.36 23.23
CA GLU A 59 2.90 -9.69 23.69
C GLU A 59 4.06 -10.07 22.75
N THR A 60 4.78 -9.07 22.32
CA THR A 60 5.95 -9.18 21.45
C THR A 60 7.23 -8.98 22.23
N THR A 61 8.37 -9.12 21.60
CA THR A 61 9.69 -8.93 22.22
C THR A 61 10.52 -7.89 21.47
N GLY A 62 11.49 -7.29 22.13
CA GLY A 62 12.49 -6.43 21.49
C GLY A 62 11.95 -5.14 20.86
N GLY A 63 10.86 -4.58 21.39
CA GLY A 63 10.27 -3.33 20.89
C GLY A 63 9.40 -3.47 19.63
N ALA A 64 9.32 -4.67 19.05
CA ALA A 64 8.48 -4.94 17.89
C ALA A 64 7.00 -4.83 18.22
N LEU A 65 6.19 -4.36 17.26
CA LEU A 65 4.72 -4.35 17.33
C LEU A 65 4.14 -5.69 16.86
N PRO A 66 2.91 -6.04 17.26
CA PRO A 66 2.16 -7.08 16.57
C PRO A 66 2.09 -6.77 15.05
N PRO A 67 2.19 -7.78 14.16
CA PRO A 67 2.32 -7.58 12.69
C PRO A 67 1.28 -6.65 12.07
N PHE A 68 0.04 -6.66 12.56
CA PHE A 68 -1.00 -5.73 12.12
C PHE A 68 -0.54 -4.26 12.27
N PHE A 69 -0.02 -3.89 13.44
CA PHE A 69 0.41 -2.51 13.72
C PHE A 69 1.73 -2.16 13.04
N THR A 70 2.67 -3.10 12.94
CA THR A 70 3.89 -2.89 12.14
C THR A 70 3.54 -2.61 10.68
N GLY A 71 2.49 -3.26 10.15
CA GLY A 71 1.93 -3.02 8.80
C GLY A 71 1.44 -1.59 8.58
N LEU A 72 1.05 -0.86 9.62
CA LEU A 72 0.59 0.53 9.56
C LEU A 72 1.73 1.56 9.49
N LEU A 73 2.95 1.16 9.82
CA LEU A 73 4.11 2.05 9.76
C LEU A 73 4.43 2.45 8.31
N PRO A 74 4.90 3.67 8.08
CA PRO A 74 5.41 4.07 6.78
C PRO A 74 6.65 3.25 6.40
N GLU A 75 6.97 3.22 5.12
CA GLU A 75 8.12 2.50 4.60
C GLU A 75 9.15 3.45 3.95
N GLY A 76 10.34 2.91 3.67
CA GLY A 76 11.37 3.56 2.90
C GLY A 76 11.79 4.90 3.48
N HIS A 77 11.80 5.92 2.62
CA HIS A 77 12.25 7.27 2.98
C HIS A 77 11.46 7.84 4.16
N ARG A 78 10.13 7.73 4.15
CA ARG A 78 9.26 8.28 5.18
C ARG A 78 9.50 7.67 6.56
N LEU A 79 9.82 6.37 6.64
CA LEU A 79 10.19 5.72 7.90
C LEU A 79 11.47 6.30 8.48
N ASN A 80 12.49 6.54 7.62
CA ASN A 80 13.77 7.12 8.04
C ASN A 80 13.60 8.55 8.57
N VAL A 81 12.76 9.35 7.91
CA VAL A 81 12.47 10.71 8.36
C VAL A 81 11.79 10.70 9.72
N LEU A 82 10.79 9.84 9.89
CA LEU A 82 10.05 9.70 11.13
C LEU A 82 10.98 9.28 12.29
N ASN A 83 11.80 8.26 12.06
CA ASN A 83 12.77 7.77 13.05
C ASN A 83 13.72 8.89 13.53
N ARG A 84 14.21 9.73 12.63
CA ARG A 84 15.08 10.84 12.98
C ARG A 84 14.37 12.00 13.67
N ALA A 85 13.13 12.29 13.28
CA ALA A 85 12.31 13.29 13.96
C ALA A 85 12.04 12.89 15.41
N LEU A 86 11.84 11.61 15.67
CA LEU A 86 11.66 11.03 17.00
C LEU A 86 12.97 10.91 17.79
N LYS A 87 14.13 10.94 17.12
CA LYS A 87 15.45 10.67 17.74
C LYS A 87 15.48 9.34 18.51
N THR A 88 14.91 8.30 17.94
CA THR A 88 14.80 6.96 18.52
C THR A 88 15.49 5.90 17.67
N SER A 89 15.54 4.64 18.14
CA SER A 89 16.03 3.51 17.36
C SER A 89 15.03 3.10 16.28
N MET A 90 15.53 2.49 15.19
CA MET A 90 14.68 1.83 14.19
C MET A 90 13.86 0.66 14.77
N ASP A 91 14.29 0.11 15.89
CA ASP A 91 13.60 -0.97 16.60
C ASP A 91 12.49 -0.44 17.54
N ASP A 92 12.39 0.88 17.75
CA ASP A 92 11.31 1.50 18.52
C ASP A 92 10.08 1.76 17.64
N GLU A 93 9.48 0.67 17.17
CA GLU A 93 8.28 0.72 16.32
C GLU A 93 7.09 1.39 17.03
N PHE A 94 7.03 1.30 18.37
CA PHE A 94 5.93 1.87 19.15
C PHE A 94 5.92 3.41 19.09
N SER A 95 7.04 4.06 19.31
CA SER A 95 7.13 5.53 19.18
C SER A 95 6.84 5.99 17.74
N MET A 96 7.30 5.22 16.75
CA MET A 96 6.99 5.49 15.35
C MET A 96 5.49 5.36 15.07
N LEU A 97 4.83 4.34 15.63
CA LEU A 97 3.38 4.16 15.49
C LEU A 97 2.60 5.32 16.15
N LEU A 98 3.00 5.78 17.32
CA LEU A 98 2.38 6.93 17.99
C LEU A 98 2.44 8.20 17.14
N ALA A 99 3.53 8.43 16.44
CA ALA A 99 3.71 9.63 15.61
C ALA A 99 2.82 9.63 14.35
N VAL A 100 2.45 8.47 13.81
CA VAL A 100 1.63 8.36 12.59
C VAL A 100 0.24 7.80 12.84
N GLY A 101 -0.02 7.24 14.01
CA GLY A 101 -1.21 6.45 14.32
C GLY A 101 -2.55 7.16 14.18
N GLY A 102 -2.56 8.48 14.16
CA GLY A 102 -3.78 9.28 13.98
C GLY A 102 -4.36 9.22 12.56
N ASP A 103 -3.53 8.93 11.52
CA ASP A 103 -3.97 8.88 10.12
C ASP A 103 -3.28 7.76 9.30
N VAL A 104 -3.39 6.55 9.77
CA VAL A 104 -2.93 5.32 9.08
C VAL A 104 -4.00 4.76 8.12
N PRO A 105 -3.66 3.81 7.23
CA PRO A 105 -4.66 3.11 6.43
C PRO A 105 -5.70 2.39 7.29
N GLY A 106 -6.94 2.38 6.81
CA GLY A 106 -8.04 1.73 7.51
C GLY A 106 -8.74 2.62 8.53
N ASP A 107 -9.45 2.00 9.46
CA ASP A 107 -10.30 2.65 10.46
C ASP A 107 -9.74 2.53 11.90
N VAL A 108 -8.56 1.93 12.05
CA VAL A 108 -7.86 1.86 13.34
C VAL A 108 -7.01 3.11 13.54
N ARG A 109 -7.06 3.69 14.73
CA ARG A 109 -6.25 4.85 15.10
C ARG A 109 -5.57 4.62 16.43
N ILE A 110 -4.39 5.19 16.60
CA ILE A 110 -3.56 5.01 17.78
C ILE A 110 -3.13 6.39 18.30
N PHE A 111 -3.37 6.63 19.58
CA PHE A 111 -3.00 7.87 20.27
C PHE A 111 -2.33 7.55 21.62
N PRO A 112 -1.45 8.40 22.14
CA PRO A 112 -0.98 8.29 23.52
C PRO A 112 -2.15 8.11 24.49
N GLU A 113 -1.98 7.30 25.55
CA GLU A 113 -3.05 7.04 26.51
C GLU A 113 -3.67 8.32 27.06
N GLY A 114 -5.00 8.38 27.06
CA GLY A 114 -5.78 9.51 27.55
C GLY A 114 -5.87 10.71 26.60
N GLN A 115 -5.33 10.61 25.38
CA GLN A 115 -5.54 11.62 24.34
C GLN A 115 -6.76 11.27 23.48
N ASP A 116 -7.62 12.25 23.28
CA ASP A 116 -8.78 12.09 22.39
C ASP A 116 -8.35 12.11 20.92
N PRO A 117 -9.02 11.28 20.08
CA PRO A 117 -8.79 11.28 18.65
C PRO A 117 -9.08 12.64 18.02
N CYS A 118 -8.11 13.18 17.29
CA CYS A 118 -8.29 14.41 16.50
C CYS A 118 -8.09 14.11 15.00
N GLU A 119 -8.73 14.91 14.17
CA GLU A 119 -8.53 14.87 12.73
C GLU A 119 -7.43 15.88 12.34
N PRO A 120 -6.54 15.51 11.39
CA PRO A 120 -5.59 16.48 10.85
C PRO A 120 -6.34 17.67 10.25
N GLU A 121 -5.80 18.87 10.44
CA GLU A 121 -6.34 20.07 9.81
C GLU A 121 -6.28 19.94 8.27
N PRO A 122 -7.36 20.27 7.55
CA PRO A 122 -7.36 20.26 6.12
C PRO A 122 -6.47 21.38 5.57
N VAL A 123 -5.70 21.07 4.53
CA VAL A 123 -4.96 22.10 3.78
C VAL A 123 -5.99 23.00 3.09
N ALA A 124 -5.97 24.27 3.44
CA ALA A 124 -6.98 25.23 2.99
C ALA A 124 -6.68 25.76 1.57
N SER A 125 -5.40 25.77 1.14
CA SER A 125 -5.00 26.26 -0.16
C SER A 125 -5.25 25.25 -1.29
N PRO A 126 -5.57 25.69 -2.50
CA PRO A 126 -5.65 24.83 -3.67
C PRO A 126 -4.26 24.25 -4.02
N VAL A 127 -4.25 23.09 -4.68
CA VAL A 127 -3.01 22.36 -5.04
C VAL A 127 -2.03 23.22 -5.84
N SER A 128 -2.54 24.15 -6.66
CA SER A 128 -1.73 25.08 -7.46
C SER A 128 -0.93 26.09 -6.64
N GLU A 129 -1.21 26.20 -5.35
CA GLU A 129 -0.49 27.06 -4.41
C GLU A 129 0.48 26.27 -3.50
N TRP A 130 0.56 24.96 -3.67
CA TRP A 130 1.46 24.12 -2.89
C TRP A 130 2.88 24.20 -3.43
N ASP A 131 3.86 24.15 -2.52
CA ASP A 131 5.24 23.84 -2.84
C ASP A 131 5.52 22.39 -2.45
N PHE A 132 5.68 21.51 -3.45
CA PHE A 132 5.95 20.10 -3.18
C PHE A 132 7.31 19.89 -2.50
N SER A 133 8.26 20.79 -2.68
CA SER A 133 9.56 20.71 -2.01
C SER A 133 9.44 21.00 -0.52
N GLU A 134 8.56 21.92 -0.11
CA GLU A 134 8.26 22.16 1.31
C GLU A 134 7.50 20.98 1.92
N ILE A 135 6.47 20.48 1.22
CA ILE A 135 5.69 19.31 1.67
C ILE A 135 6.60 18.10 1.84
N VAL A 136 7.51 17.88 0.90
CA VAL A 136 8.48 16.79 0.90
C VAL A 136 9.61 17.06 1.90
N SER A 137 10.11 18.28 2.02
CA SER A 137 11.22 18.62 2.92
C SER A 137 10.83 18.65 4.39
N ALA A 138 9.56 18.83 4.71
CA ALA A 138 9.06 18.42 6.03
C ALA A 138 9.32 16.93 6.29
N VAL A 139 9.42 16.14 5.22
CA VAL A 139 9.72 14.72 5.18
C VAL A 139 11.20 14.45 4.77
N ASP A 140 11.88 15.33 4.01
CA ASP A 140 13.14 15.07 3.29
C ASP A 140 14.43 15.53 3.98
N ARG A 141 14.37 16.15 5.16
CA ARG A 141 15.59 16.68 5.79
C ARG A 141 16.68 15.63 6.07
N VAL A 142 16.51 14.41 5.55
CA VAL A 142 17.46 13.34 5.80
C VAL A 142 17.53 12.27 4.70
N ALA A 143 18.48 12.38 3.80
CA ALA A 143 18.89 11.28 2.92
C ALA A 143 19.99 10.43 3.57
N ILE A 144 19.88 9.09 3.52
CA ILE A 144 20.99 8.16 3.83
C ILE A 144 21.40 7.44 2.53
N PRO A 145 22.67 7.44 2.15
CA PRO A 145 23.17 6.60 1.06
C PRO A 145 23.25 5.13 1.52
N GLY A 146 22.86 4.19 0.68
CA GLY A 146 23.30 2.80 0.82
C GLY A 146 22.27 1.66 0.78
N VAL A 147 21.00 1.89 0.45
CA VAL A 147 20.05 0.78 0.23
C VAL A 147 19.63 0.75 -1.25
N GLN A 148 19.80 -0.39 -1.92
CA GLN A 148 19.22 -0.63 -3.25
C GLN A 148 17.69 -0.73 -3.10
N LEU A 149 17.00 0.40 -3.22
CA LEU A 149 15.54 0.46 -3.24
C LEU A 149 15.04 0.17 -4.66
N LYS A 150 13.95 -0.57 -4.78
CA LYS A 150 13.19 -0.64 -6.04
C LYS A 150 12.66 0.75 -6.37
N ALA A 151 12.55 1.09 -7.66
CA ALA A 151 12.14 2.41 -8.11
C ALA A 151 10.80 2.85 -7.48
N SER A 152 9.81 1.97 -7.44
CA SER A 152 8.48 2.22 -6.86
C SER A 152 8.52 2.51 -5.36
N SER A 153 9.35 1.81 -4.59
CA SER A 153 9.49 2.02 -3.15
C SER A 153 10.25 3.30 -2.79
N SER A 154 10.83 3.97 -3.79
CA SER A 154 11.53 5.25 -3.62
C SER A 154 10.61 6.45 -3.81
N MET A 155 9.36 6.26 -4.29
CA MET A 155 8.40 7.34 -4.46
C MET A 155 8.09 8.02 -3.12
N ILE A 156 8.08 9.34 -3.12
CA ILE A 156 7.81 10.12 -1.92
C ILE A 156 6.30 10.30 -1.79
N ASN A 157 5.75 9.78 -0.71
CA ASN A 157 4.31 9.79 -0.43
C ASN A 157 3.99 10.68 0.76
N ALA A 158 3.13 11.68 0.58
CA ALA A 158 2.65 12.55 1.65
C ALA A 158 1.11 12.44 1.77
N PRO A 159 0.56 12.05 2.93
CA PRO A 159 -0.88 12.10 3.13
C PRO A 159 -1.35 13.56 3.18
N ILE A 160 -2.39 13.85 2.43
CA ILE A 160 -2.98 15.20 2.31
C ILE A 160 -4.47 15.10 2.62
N ARG A 161 -4.97 16.01 3.43
CA ARG A 161 -6.40 16.23 3.61
C ARG A 161 -6.77 17.58 3.02
N THR A 162 -7.71 17.59 2.10
CA THR A 162 -8.39 18.81 1.64
C THR A 162 -9.77 18.89 2.28
N ARG A 163 -10.49 19.99 2.06
CA ARG A 163 -11.87 20.14 2.57
C ARG A 163 -12.80 19.02 2.08
N ASP A 164 -12.60 18.53 0.84
CA ASP A 164 -13.51 17.61 0.16
C ASP A 164 -12.96 16.20 -0.03
N ALA A 165 -11.67 15.95 0.26
CA ALA A 165 -11.05 14.65 0.03
C ALA A 165 -9.84 14.40 0.94
N ALA A 166 -9.62 13.11 1.24
CA ALA A 166 -8.34 12.63 1.72
C ALA A 166 -7.58 12.00 0.55
N ALA A 167 -6.32 12.33 0.39
CA ALA A 167 -5.49 11.89 -0.71
C ALA A 167 -4.06 11.59 -0.25
N ILE A 168 -3.29 10.97 -1.13
CA ILE A 168 -1.84 10.80 -1.01
C ILE A 168 -1.21 11.57 -2.17
N LEU A 169 -0.39 12.56 -1.88
CA LEU A 169 0.47 13.19 -2.87
C LEU A 169 1.71 12.33 -3.05
N LYS A 170 1.96 11.94 -4.29
CA LYS A 170 3.18 11.23 -4.70
C LYS A 170 4.03 12.16 -5.54
N VAL A 171 5.35 12.17 -5.29
CA VAL A 171 6.32 13.01 -6.01
C VAL A 171 7.50 12.16 -6.44
N ASP A 172 8.07 12.46 -7.61
CA ASP A 172 9.24 11.77 -8.11
C ASP A 172 10.46 12.01 -7.20
N PRO A 173 11.18 10.97 -6.82
CA PRO A 173 12.51 11.12 -6.26
C PRO A 173 13.52 11.44 -7.39
N ASP A 174 14.58 12.18 -7.09
CA ASP A 174 15.59 12.58 -8.10
C ASP A 174 16.22 11.38 -8.84
N GLN A 175 16.32 10.24 -8.18
CA GLN A 175 16.94 9.03 -8.72
C GLN A 175 16.06 8.27 -9.73
N TYR A 176 14.74 8.47 -9.69
CA TYR A 176 13.77 7.78 -10.52
C TYR A 176 12.79 8.77 -11.15
N PRO A 177 13.21 9.45 -12.23
CA PRO A 177 12.39 10.46 -12.89
C PRO A 177 11.15 9.85 -13.54
N PHE A 178 10.10 10.64 -13.64
CA PHE A 178 8.84 10.30 -14.32
C PHE A 178 8.03 9.16 -13.69
N LEU A 179 8.30 8.82 -12.43
CA LEU A 179 7.64 7.71 -11.75
C LEU A 179 6.14 7.99 -11.54
N VAL A 180 5.77 9.24 -11.22
CA VAL A 180 4.38 9.66 -11.06
C VAL A 180 3.62 9.61 -12.39
N ARG A 181 4.22 10.03 -13.51
CA ARG A 181 3.61 9.88 -14.84
C ARG A 181 3.44 8.42 -15.24
N ASN A 182 4.44 7.61 -14.93
CA ASN A 182 4.42 6.17 -15.17
C ASN A 182 3.28 5.51 -14.40
N GLU A 183 3.14 5.75 -13.09
CA GLU A 183 2.03 5.21 -12.30
C GLU A 183 0.68 5.70 -12.82
N TYR A 184 0.55 7.00 -13.13
CA TYR A 184 -0.68 7.55 -13.69
C TYR A 184 -1.11 6.85 -14.97
N LEU A 185 -0.19 6.66 -15.93
CA LEU A 185 -0.46 5.96 -17.20
C LEU A 185 -1.00 4.54 -16.95
N HIS A 186 -0.39 3.81 -16.02
CA HIS A 186 -0.78 2.44 -15.70
C HIS A 186 -2.10 2.36 -14.92
N LEU A 187 -2.37 3.32 -14.02
CA LEU A 187 -3.69 3.46 -13.38
C LEU A 187 -4.80 3.71 -14.40
N GLN A 188 -4.57 4.58 -15.41
CA GLN A 188 -5.54 4.79 -16.49
C GLN A 188 -5.74 3.52 -17.34
N GLY A 189 -4.66 2.80 -17.65
CA GLY A 189 -4.72 1.52 -18.37
C GLY A 189 -5.49 0.45 -17.61
N ALA A 190 -5.27 0.36 -16.30
CA ALA A 190 -5.90 -0.62 -15.41
C ALA A 190 -7.43 -0.47 -15.32
N LYS A 191 -8.00 0.71 -15.59
CA LYS A 191 -9.47 0.91 -15.65
C LYS A 191 -10.16 -0.03 -16.66
N ARG A 192 -9.43 -0.51 -17.68
CA ARG A 192 -9.94 -1.47 -18.66
C ARG A 192 -10.12 -2.87 -18.10
N LEU A 193 -9.56 -3.17 -16.93
CA LEU A 193 -9.71 -4.47 -16.25
C LEU A 193 -11.11 -4.67 -15.64
N ARG A 194 -11.93 -3.63 -15.61
CA ARG A 194 -13.31 -3.65 -15.07
C ARG A 194 -13.37 -4.12 -13.61
N ILE A 195 -12.33 -3.84 -12.85
CA ILE A 195 -12.27 -3.95 -11.39
C ILE A 195 -11.93 -2.59 -10.80
N GLY A 196 -12.08 -2.42 -9.49
CA GLY A 196 -11.76 -1.16 -8.81
C GLY A 196 -10.30 -0.75 -9.05
N VAL A 197 -10.08 0.52 -9.38
CA VAL A 197 -8.76 1.14 -9.52
C VAL A 197 -8.77 2.48 -8.78
N ALA A 198 -7.71 2.78 -8.05
CA ALA A 198 -7.57 4.03 -7.31
C ALA A 198 -7.72 5.23 -8.24
N GLN A 199 -8.48 6.22 -7.78
CA GLN A 199 -8.66 7.47 -8.52
C GLN A 199 -7.41 8.33 -8.31
N ALA A 200 -6.84 8.82 -9.40
CA ALA A 200 -5.66 9.65 -9.36
C ALA A 200 -5.73 10.76 -10.41
N ALA A 201 -5.07 11.87 -10.12
CA ALA A 201 -4.93 13.02 -11.01
C ALA A 201 -3.49 13.53 -10.99
N MET A 202 -2.96 13.89 -12.17
CA MET A 202 -1.71 14.65 -12.24
C MET A 202 -1.95 16.08 -11.75
N VAL A 203 -1.05 16.58 -10.94
CA VAL A 203 -1.08 17.92 -10.36
C VAL A 203 0.28 18.59 -10.51
N HIS A 204 0.31 19.92 -10.42
CA HIS A 204 1.55 20.70 -10.48
C HIS A 204 1.59 21.64 -9.29
N ASP A 205 2.76 21.85 -8.74
CA ASP A 205 2.99 22.85 -7.69
C ASP A 205 3.21 24.26 -8.27
N THR A 206 3.48 25.23 -7.40
CA THR A 206 3.76 26.62 -7.76
C THR A 206 5.00 26.80 -8.65
N HIS A 207 5.90 25.81 -8.69
CA HIS A 207 7.11 25.80 -9.50
C HIS A 207 6.98 24.95 -10.77
N GLY A 208 5.79 24.37 -11.01
CA GLY A 208 5.54 23.48 -12.15
C GLY A 208 6.06 22.05 -11.95
N LYS A 209 6.48 21.68 -10.73
CA LYS A 209 6.87 20.28 -10.42
C LYS A 209 5.64 19.39 -10.46
N GLU A 210 5.78 18.23 -11.09
CA GLU A 210 4.69 17.27 -11.19
C GLU A 210 4.53 16.43 -9.93
N GLY A 211 3.29 16.13 -9.61
CA GLY A 211 2.89 15.18 -8.59
C GLY A 211 1.68 14.36 -9.01
N LEU A 212 1.47 13.22 -8.39
CA LEU A 212 0.31 12.38 -8.54
C LEU A 212 -0.52 12.44 -7.26
N LEU A 213 -1.71 13.00 -7.35
CA LEU A 213 -2.66 13.04 -6.24
C LEU A 213 -3.58 11.82 -6.33
N VAL A 214 -3.38 10.84 -5.43
CA VAL A 214 -4.16 9.60 -5.37
C VAL A 214 -5.21 9.73 -4.27
N LYS A 215 -6.49 9.64 -4.64
CA LYS A 215 -7.59 9.68 -3.67
C LYS A 215 -7.55 8.43 -2.79
N ARG A 216 -7.61 8.61 -1.48
CA ARG A 216 -7.72 7.50 -0.52
C ARG A 216 -9.10 6.86 -0.65
N PHE A 217 -9.12 5.58 -0.90
CA PHE A 217 -10.36 4.79 -1.04
C PHE A 217 -10.88 4.28 0.30
N ASP A 218 -10.06 4.32 1.35
CA ASP A 218 -10.40 3.97 2.72
C ASP A 218 -10.98 5.16 3.51
N ARG A 219 -11.19 6.29 2.83
CA ARG A 219 -11.73 7.53 3.40
C ARG A 219 -12.92 8.02 2.60
N GLY A 220 -13.96 8.43 3.30
CA GLY A 220 -15.06 9.22 2.76
C GLY A 220 -15.24 10.50 3.58
N ILE A 221 -15.81 11.54 2.98
CA ILE A 221 -16.26 12.73 3.68
C ILE A 221 -17.78 12.76 3.57
N ILE A 222 -18.46 12.69 4.72
CA ILE A 222 -19.92 12.72 4.83
C ILE A 222 -20.25 13.87 5.78
N ASP A 223 -21.01 14.86 5.30
CA ASP A 223 -21.41 16.06 6.08
C ASP A 223 -20.20 16.78 6.74
N GLY A 224 -19.07 16.85 6.02
CA GLY A 224 -17.83 17.46 6.50
C GLY A 224 -17.03 16.61 7.50
N GLN A 225 -17.53 15.44 7.87
CA GLN A 225 -16.83 14.50 8.76
C GLN A 225 -16.11 13.40 7.96
N VAL A 226 -14.93 13.01 8.43
CA VAL A 226 -14.17 11.91 7.84
C VAL A 226 -14.76 10.59 8.30
N SER A 227 -15.25 9.81 7.33
CA SER A 227 -15.61 8.41 7.51
C SER A 227 -14.45 7.52 7.10
N ARG A 228 -14.14 6.50 7.90
CA ARG A 228 -13.05 5.54 7.68
C ARG A 228 -13.61 4.16 7.41
N LEU A 229 -13.04 3.47 6.44
CA LEU A 229 -13.36 2.08 6.15
C LEU A 229 -12.22 1.18 6.63
N ALA A 230 -12.56 0.06 7.25
CA ALA A 230 -11.57 -0.94 7.62
C ALA A 230 -10.84 -1.45 6.38
N GLN A 231 -9.53 -1.51 6.44
CA GLN A 231 -8.65 -1.99 5.38
C GLN A 231 -7.55 -2.84 5.99
N GLU A 232 -7.24 -3.97 5.38
CA GLU A 232 -6.06 -4.77 5.71
C GLU A 232 -5.34 -5.21 4.43
N ASP A 233 -4.04 -5.01 4.38
CA ASP A 233 -3.22 -5.53 3.30
C ASP A 233 -2.87 -7.01 3.52
N ALA A 234 -2.37 -7.68 2.47
CA ALA A 234 -2.07 -9.09 2.54
C ALA A 234 -0.96 -9.41 3.55
N SER A 235 -0.03 -8.48 3.84
CA SER A 235 0.99 -8.71 4.87
C SER A 235 0.37 -8.75 6.28
N GLN A 236 -0.61 -7.88 6.55
CA GLN A 236 -1.35 -7.88 7.81
C GLN A 236 -2.20 -9.15 7.95
N ILE A 237 -2.90 -9.55 6.89
CA ILE A 237 -3.71 -10.79 6.85
C ILE A 237 -2.84 -12.02 7.08
N MET A 238 -1.67 -12.09 6.46
CA MET A 238 -0.71 -13.19 6.59
C MET A 238 0.16 -13.10 7.86
N GLN A 239 0.01 -12.06 8.67
CA GLN A 239 0.78 -11.82 9.89
C GLN A 239 2.29 -11.78 9.66
N ILE A 240 2.73 -11.23 8.54
CA ILE A 240 4.14 -11.02 8.21
C ILE A 240 4.54 -9.56 8.38
N THR A 241 5.79 -9.34 8.73
CA THR A 241 6.33 -7.98 8.88
C THR A 241 6.55 -7.32 7.51
N PRO A 242 6.58 -5.97 7.42
CA PRO A 242 6.88 -5.27 6.17
C PRO A 242 8.18 -5.71 5.50
N ALA A 243 9.19 -6.12 6.27
CA ALA A 243 10.44 -6.65 5.74
C ALA A 243 10.25 -7.97 4.96
N GLN A 244 9.22 -8.75 5.28
CA GLN A 244 8.89 -10.03 4.65
C GLN A 244 7.90 -9.92 3.47
N LYS A 245 7.48 -8.71 3.09
CA LYS A 245 6.47 -8.49 2.05
C LYS A 245 6.80 -9.10 0.67
N TYR A 246 8.07 -9.44 0.41
CA TYR A 246 8.57 -10.11 -0.79
C TYR A 246 8.85 -11.60 -0.58
N SER A 247 8.68 -12.13 0.64
CA SER A 247 9.09 -13.50 1.00
C SER A 247 7.97 -14.53 0.89
N VAL A 248 6.81 -14.14 0.39
CA VAL A 248 5.66 -15.02 0.19
C VAL A 248 5.47 -15.33 -1.29
N ASP A 249 4.84 -16.47 -1.59
CA ASP A 249 4.40 -16.79 -2.96
C ASP A 249 3.00 -16.23 -3.23
N SER A 250 2.69 -16.02 -4.50
CA SER A 250 1.43 -15.43 -4.93
C SER A 250 0.23 -16.34 -4.65
N GLU A 251 0.42 -17.65 -4.71
CA GLU A 251 -0.61 -18.65 -4.46
C GLU A 251 -1.08 -18.62 -3.01
N SER A 252 -0.14 -18.68 -2.06
CA SER A 252 -0.41 -18.56 -0.62
C SER A 252 -1.06 -17.23 -0.28
N LEU A 253 -0.59 -16.13 -0.86
CA LEU A 253 -1.17 -14.80 -0.67
C LEU A 253 -2.63 -14.78 -1.16
N VAL A 254 -2.90 -15.27 -2.37
CA VAL A 254 -4.27 -15.29 -2.93
C VAL A 254 -5.21 -16.11 -2.06
N MET A 255 -4.76 -17.27 -1.58
CA MET A 255 -5.57 -18.14 -0.73
C MET A 255 -5.86 -17.49 0.63
N ALA A 256 -4.86 -16.87 1.27
CA ALA A 256 -5.01 -16.17 2.53
C ALA A 256 -5.98 -14.98 2.43
N VAL A 257 -5.80 -14.10 1.44
CA VAL A 257 -6.67 -12.92 1.25
C VAL A 257 -8.10 -13.34 0.88
N ALA A 258 -8.25 -14.31 -0.02
CA ALA A 258 -9.56 -14.76 -0.47
C ALA A 258 -10.38 -15.41 0.66
N SER A 259 -9.74 -16.04 1.65
CA SER A 259 -10.44 -16.67 2.78
C SER A 259 -11.17 -15.67 3.67
N HIS A 260 -10.75 -14.41 3.67
CA HIS A 260 -11.39 -13.32 4.43
C HIS A 260 -12.34 -12.46 3.58
N ALA A 261 -12.37 -12.64 2.27
CA ALA A 261 -13.28 -11.91 1.39
C ALA A 261 -14.70 -12.48 1.43
N SER A 262 -15.72 -11.60 1.41
CA SER A 262 -17.14 -12.02 1.36
C SER A 262 -17.51 -12.79 0.08
N ALA A 263 -16.72 -12.65 -0.98
CA ALA A 263 -16.87 -13.38 -2.24
C ALA A 263 -15.51 -13.98 -2.66
N PRO A 264 -15.09 -15.13 -2.08
CA PRO A 264 -13.75 -15.68 -2.27
C PRO A 264 -13.35 -15.94 -3.74
N VAL A 265 -14.25 -16.48 -4.55
CA VAL A 265 -13.98 -16.77 -5.97
C VAL A 265 -13.75 -15.48 -6.75
N VAL A 266 -14.51 -14.42 -6.46
CA VAL A 266 -14.34 -13.11 -7.09
C VAL A 266 -13.00 -12.49 -6.67
N ALA A 267 -12.63 -12.61 -5.39
CA ALA A 267 -11.34 -12.13 -4.88
C ALA A 267 -10.18 -12.86 -5.57
N LYS A 268 -10.21 -14.19 -5.66
CA LYS A 268 -9.20 -14.99 -6.39
C LYS A 268 -9.06 -14.56 -7.86
N ARG A 269 -10.17 -14.41 -8.56
CA ARG A 269 -10.19 -13.94 -9.96
C ARG A 269 -9.59 -12.54 -10.09
N ASN A 270 -9.91 -11.63 -9.20
CA ASN A 270 -9.41 -10.25 -9.25
C ASN A 270 -7.91 -10.18 -8.93
N MET A 271 -7.41 -10.97 -7.97
CA MET A 271 -5.97 -11.05 -7.68
C MET A 271 -5.19 -11.70 -8.82
N TYR A 272 -5.71 -12.80 -9.39
CA TYR A 272 -5.13 -13.40 -10.60
C TYR A 272 -4.99 -12.38 -11.72
N LEU A 273 -6.03 -11.58 -11.94
CA LEU A 273 -6.04 -10.50 -12.94
C LEU A 273 -5.00 -9.41 -12.63
N GLN A 274 -4.84 -9.03 -11.35
CA GLN A 274 -3.83 -8.06 -10.92
C GLN A 274 -2.40 -8.56 -11.16
N PHE A 275 -2.09 -9.81 -10.78
CA PHE A 275 -0.77 -10.40 -11.02
C PHE A 275 -0.46 -10.51 -12.51
N LEU A 276 -1.44 -10.95 -13.30
CA LEU A 276 -1.27 -11.07 -14.75
C LEU A 276 -1.06 -9.71 -15.41
N PHE A 277 -1.83 -8.69 -15.01
CA PHE A 277 -1.67 -7.33 -15.48
C PHE A 277 -0.28 -6.78 -15.11
N ALA A 278 0.17 -6.97 -13.87
CA ALA A 278 1.52 -6.58 -13.43
C ALA A 278 2.61 -7.20 -14.31
N TRP A 279 2.50 -8.48 -14.63
CA TRP A 279 3.45 -9.14 -15.55
C TRP A 279 3.44 -8.53 -16.95
N LEU A 280 2.23 -8.30 -17.53
CA LEU A 280 2.06 -7.78 -18.89
C LEU A 280 2.44 -6.30 -19.04
N THR A 281 2.49 -5.56 -17.93
CA THR A 281 2.82 -4.13 -17.89
C THR A 281 4.17 -3.84 -17.26
N GLY A 282 4.86 -4.88 -16.74
CA GLY A 282 6.19 -4.75 -16.15
C GLY A 282 6.22 -4.12 -14.78
N ASN A 283 5.14 -4.26 -14.00
CA ASN A 283 5.16 -3.89 -12.59
C ASN A 283 5.83 -5.02 -11.78
N GLY A 284 7.08 -4.83 -11.42
CA GLY A 284 7.88 -5.73 -10.58
C GLY A 284 7.75 -5.47 -9.09
N ASP A 285 6.79 -4.64 -8.65
CA ASP A 285 6.64 -4.29 -7.24
C ASP A 285 5.26 -4.62 -6.66
N LEU A 286 4.50 -5.48 -7.31
CA LEU A 286 3.24 -5.99 -6.77
C LEU A 286 3.51 -7.01 -5.64
N HIS A 287 3.77 -6.52 -4.45
CA HIS A 287 4.05 -7.31 -3.25
C HIS A 287 2.85 -7.38 -2.28
N ALA A 288 3.00 -8.07 -1.13
CA ALA A 288 1.91 -8.32 -0.19
C ALA A 288 1.21 -7.04 0.33
N LYS A 289 1.92 -5.91 0.46
CA LYS A 289 1.30 -4.64 0.89
C LYS A 289 0.53 -3.90 -0.20
N ASN A 290 0.66 -4.30 -1.46
CA ASN A 290 -0.04 -3.68 -2.60
C ASN A 290 -1.35 -4.41 -2.98
N ILE A 291 -1.76 -5.38 -2.17
CA ILE A 291 -3.03 -6.10 -2.29
C ILE A 291 -3.76 -6.01 -0.96
N SER A 292 -4.97 -5.45 -0.96
CA SER A 292 -5.73 -5.22 0.26
C SER A 292 -7.19 -5.66 0.12
N LEU A 293 -7.78 -5.99 1.27
CA LEU A 293 -9.22 -6.04 1.46
C LEU A 293 -9.70 -4.71 2.05
N LEU A 294 -10.88 -4.30 1.64
CA LEU A 294 -11.58 -3.12 2.11
C LEU A 294 -12.98 -3.53 2.55
N ARG A 295 -13.41 -3.08 3.71
CA ARG A 295 -14.77 -3.31 4.20
C ARG A 295 -15.66 -2.14 3.79
N ASN A 296 -16.75 -2.44 3.12
CA ASN A 296 -17.73 -1.42 2.76
C ASN A 296 -18.69 -1.12 3.94
N PHE A 297 -19.54 -0.10 3.78
CA PHE A 297 -20.49 0.32 4.82
C PHE A 297 -21.55 -0.73 5.19
N ASN A 298 -21.80 -1.73 4.34
CA ASN A 298 -22.72 -2.83 4.65
C ASN A 298 -22.02 -3.99 5.39
N GLY A 299 -20.76 -3.83 5.76
CA GLY A 299 -19.98 -4.81 6.52
C GLY A 299 -19.32 -5.92 5.70
N THR A 300 -19.43 -5.90 4.35
CA THR A 300 -18.80 -6.92 3.51
C THR A 300 -17.37 -6.55 3.15
N TRP A 301 -16.49 -7.56 3.16
CA TRP A 301 -15.09 -7.43 2.76
C TRP A 301 -14.91 -7.77 1.28
N HIS A 302 -14.29 -6.90 0.53
CA HIS A 302 -14.01 -7.06 -0.89
C HIS A 302 -12.61 -6.55 -1.23
N MET A 303 -12.12 -6.89 -2.42
CA MET A 303 -10.83 -6.39 -2.89
C MET A 303 -10.84 -4.86 -2.91
N ALA A 304 -9.86 -4.23 -2.30
CA ALA A 304 -9.62 -2.80 -2.46
C ALA A 304 -9.37 -2.45 -3.94
N PRO A 305 -9.61 -1.21 -4.37
CA PRO A 305 -9.16 -0.76 -5.69
C PRO A 305 -7.66 -1.03 -5.87
N MET A 306 -7.24 -1.38 -7.09
CA MET A 306 -5.80 -1.49 -7.43
C MET A 306 -5.11 -0.15 -7.22
N TYR A 307 -3.94 -0.16 -6.65
CA TYR A 307 -3.10 1.02 -6.39
C TYR A 307 -1.63 0.64 -6.57
N ASP A 308 -0.78 1.63 -6.70
CA ASP A 308 0.68 1.48 -6.79
C ASP A 308 1.09 0.59 -7.98
N LEU A 309 0.86 1.09 -9.20
CA LEU A 309 0.99 0.33 -10.44
C LEU A 309 2.11 0.84 -11.38
N PRO A 310 3.31 1.20 -10.93
CA PRO A 310 4.35 1.67 -11.82
C PRO A 310 4.95 0.52 -12.66
N CYS A 311 5.34 0.81 -13.90
CA CYS A 311 6.15 -0.09 -14.71
C CYS A 311 7.63 0.00 -14.26
N THR A 312 8.10 -0.97 -13.50
CA THR A 312 9.49 -1.03 -13.04
C THR A 312 10.46 -1.45 -14.15
N ALA A 313 9.95 -2.04 -15.23
CA ALA A 313 10.75 -2.42 -16.41
C ALA A 313 11.45 -1.20 -17.06
N LEU A 314 10.87 -0.01 -16.97
CA LEU A 314 11.49 1.25 -17.42
C LEU A 314 12.76 1.60 -16.61
N TYR A 315 12.87 1.07 -15.39
CA TYR A 315 14.03 1.20 -14.50
C TYR A 315 14.87 -0.08 -14.44
N ARG A 316 14.75 -0.94 -15.49
CA ARG A 316 15.51 -2.19 -15.69
C ARG A 316 15.20 -3.31 -14.68
N ASP A 317 14.12 -3.23 -13.95
CA ASP A 317 13.61 -4.35 -13.16
C ASP A 317 12.49 -5.07 -13.93
N PHE A 318 12.80 -6.26 -14.44
CA PHE A 318 11.90 -7.10 -15.24
C PHE A 318 11.32 -8.28 -14.44
N THR A 319 11.51 -8.29 -13.13
CA THR A 319 11.09 -9.40 -12.27
C THR A 319 9.67 -9.19 -11.76
N MET A 320 8.99 -10.27 -11.37
CA MET A 320 7.83 -10.16 -10.49
C MET A 320 8.29 -9.97 -9.06
N ALA A 321 7.53 -9.21 -8.26
CA ALA A 321 7.80 -9.05 -6.83
C ALA A 321 7.68 -10.38 -6.09
N LEU A 322 6.61 -11.12 -6.39
CA LEU A 322 6.29 -12.41 -5.79
C LEU A 322 6.39 -13.53 -6.85
N PRO A 323 6.80 -14.74 -6.46
CA PRO A 323 6.84 -15.87 -7.38
C PRO A 323 5.43 -16.27 -7.83
N ILE A 324 5.31 -16.63 -9.11
CA ILE A 324 4.17 -17.32 -9.74
C ILE A 324 4.64 -18.71 -10.13
N ALA A 325 4.00 -19.76 -9.67
CA ALA A 325 4.47 -21.14 -9.86
C ALA A 325 5.98 -21.29 -9.57
N GLY A 326 6.42 -20.72 -8.42
CA GLY A 326 7.79 -20.72 -7.96
C GLY A 326 8.77 -19.85 -8.75
N ARG A 327 8.31 -18.96 -9.65
CA ARG A 327 9.16 -18.16 -10.53
C ARG A 327 8.85 -16.67 -10.48
N THR A 328 9.92 -15.87 -10.45
CA THR A 328 9.84 -14.39 -10.59
C THR A 328 10.27 -13.90 -11.97
N LYS A 329 10.89 -14.78 -12.78
CA LYS A 329 11.43 -14.47 -14.12
C LYS A 329 11.06 -15.56 -15.11
N SER A 330 11.13 -15.22 -16.41
CA SER A 330 10.92 -16.18 -17.52
C SER A 330 9.57 -16.92 -17.41
N LEU A 331 8.55 -16.20 -16.97
CA LEU A 331 7.19 -16.73 -16.91
C LEU A 331 6.68 -17.05 -18.33
N ARG A 332 5.91 -18.13 -18.43
CA ARG A 332 5.26 -18.63 -19.64
C ARG A 332 3.80 -18.90 -19.35
N PHE A 333 2.98 -19.04 -20.37
CA PHE A 333 1.55 -19.34 -20.27
C PHE A 333 1.26 -20.50 -19.30
N ARG A 334 2.02 -21.60 -19.35
CA ARG A 334 1.85 -22.75 -18.47
C ARG A 334 1.91 -22.42 -16.97
N HIS A 335 2.74 -21.44 -16.58
CA HIS A 335 2.84 -21.04 -15.17
C HIS A 335 1.60 -20.28 -14.70
N TRP A 336 0.96 -19.57 -15.62
CA TRP A 336 -0.32 -18.90 -15.36
C TRP A 336 -1.47 -19.89 -15.28
N GLN A 337 -1.43 -21.01 -16.01
CA GLN A 337 -2.36 -22.11 -15.85
C GLN A 337 -2.16 -22.79 -14.49
N GLU A 338 -0.92 -23.17 -14.16
CA GLU A 338 -0.55 -23.74 -12.86
C GLU A 338 -0.99 -22.85 -11.69
N PHE A 339 -0.79 -21.54 -11.81
CA PHE A 339 -1.25 -20.57 -10.81
C PHE A 339 -2.78 -20.60 -10.66
N ALA A 340 -3.51 -20.56 -11.78
CA ALA A 340 -4.98 -20.63 -11.76
C ALA A 340 -5.49 -21.92 -11.10
N ASP A 341 -4.88 -23.05 -11.45
CA ASP A 341 -5.23 -24.37 -10.90
C ASP A 341 -4.96 -24.43 -9.40
N THR A 342 -3.78 -23.94 -8.96
CA THR A 342 -3.37 -23.95 -7.55
C THR A 342 -4.30 -23.11 -6.67
N ILE A 343 -4.74 -21.95 -7.14
CA ILE A 343 -5.70 -21.12 -6.39
C ILE A 343 -7.16 -21.60 -6.56
N GLY A 344 -7.40 -22.62 -7.36
CA GLY A 344 -8.76 -23.16 -7.61
C GLY A 344 -9.63 -22.18 -8.40
N LEU A 345 -9.04 -21.44 -9.36
CA LEU A 345 -9.78 -20.56 -10.27
C LEU A 345 -10.28 -21.39 -11.47
N PRO A 346 -11.59 -21.41 -11.77
CA PRO A 346 -12.11 -22.14 -12.91
C PRO A 346 -11.44 -21.71 -14.23
N GLU A 347 -11.11 -22.68 -15.10
CA GLU A 347 -10.42 -22.45 -16.38
C GLU A 347 -11.06 -21.34 -17.21
N ARG A 348 -12.39 -21.36 -17.33
CA ARG A 348 -13.12 -20.29 -18.04
C ARG A 348 -12.89 -18.91 -17.44
N ALA A 349 -12.87 -18.81 -16.10
CA ALA A 349 -12.63 -17.53 -15.42
C ALA A 349 -11.18 -17.06 -15.59
N ALA A 350 -10.22 -17.99 -15.57
CA ALA A 350 -8.81 -17.70 -15.86
C ALA A 350 -8.63 -17.19 -17.30
N HIS A 351 -9.24 -17.88 -18.29
CA HIS A 351 -9.18 -17.50 -19.70
C HIS A 351 -9.78 -16.11 -19.97
N GLU A 352 -10.94 -15.81 -19.39
CA GLU A 352 -11.55 -14.47 -19.49
C GLU A 352 -10.67 -13.40 -18.85
N ALA A 353 -10.06 -13.69 -17.69
CA ALA A 353 -9.11 -12.78 -17.05
C ALA A 353 -7.86 -12.53 -17.91
N GLN A 354 -7.33 -13.58 -18.56
CA GLN A 354 -6.19 -13.49 -19.48
C GLN A 354 -6.47 -12.56 -20.67
N LYS A 355 -7.62 -12.73 -21.32
CA LYS A 355 -8.07 -11.85 -22.42
C LYS A 355 -8.19 -10.40 -21.97
N LEU A 356 -8.80 -10.20 -20.81
CA LEU A 356 -9.03 -8.87 -20.28
C LEU A 356 -7.71 -8.16 -19.91
N ALA A 357 -6.79 -8.88 -19.25
CA ALA A 357 -5.48 -8.36 -18.90
C ALA A 357 -4.65 -8.02 -20.14
N LEU A 358 -4.66 -8.90 -21.16
CA LEU A 358 -3.94 -8.66 -22.41
C LEU A 358 -4.47 -7.42 -23.12
N THR A 359 -5.79 -7.30 -23.25
CA THR A 359 -6.44 -6.15 -23.89
C THR A 359 -6.10 -4.85 -23.14
N ALA A 360 -6.15 -4.86 -21.82
CA ALA A 360 -5.80 -3.70 -21.01
C ALA A 360 -4.32 -3.31 -21.15
N ALA A 361 -3.42 -4.28 -21.10
CA ALA A 361 -1.98 -4.06 -21.23
C ALA A 361 -1.59 -3.55 -22.63
N GLN A 362 -2.19 -4.08 -23.69
CA GLN A 362 -1.94 -3.63 -25.08
C GLN A 362 -2.34 -2.18 -25.33
N ALA A 363 -3.30 -1.66 -24.57
CA ALA A 363 -3.75 -0.28 -24.68
C ALA A 363 -2.83 0.74 -23.96
N ILE A 364 -1.77 0.28 -23.28
CA ILE A 364 -0.80 1.15 -22.62
C ILE A 364 0.36 1.39 -23.58
N ASP A 365 0.52 2.65 -23.99
CA ASP A 365 1.64 3.09 -24.82
C ASP A 365 2.72 3.73 -23.97
N LEU A 366 3.82 3.01 -23.75
CA LEU A 366 4.96 3.51 -22.98
C LEU A 366 5.70 4.65 -23.68
N SER A 367 5.53 4.83 -25.00
CA SER A 367 6.17 5.94 -25.73
C SER A 367 5.55 7.31 -25.40
N ALA A 368 4.39 7.33 -24.74
CA ALA A 368 3.80 8.54 -24.17
C ALA A 368 4.57 9.08 -22.95
N LEU A 369 5.45 8.26 -22.36
CA LEU A 369 6.31 8.67 -21.25
C LEU A 369 7.64 9.24 -21.79
N PRO A 370 8.24 10.22 -21.10
CA PRO A 370 9.47 10.87 -21.57
C PRO A 370 10.74 10.02 -21.34
N PHE A 371 10.64 8.72 -21.58
CA PHE A 371 11.79 7.81 -21.58
C PHE A 371 12.32 7.65 -23.00
N GLU A 372 13.64 7.63 -23.11
CA GLU A 372 14.32 7.45 -24.38
C GLU A 372 15.38 6.33 -24.31
N GLY A 373 15.90 5.95 -25.46
CA GLY A 373 17.06 5.08 -25.56
C GLY A 373 16.84 3.65 -25.04
N SER A 374 17.81 3.12 -24.31
CA SER A 374 17.84 1.71 -23.88
C SER A 374 16.77 1.34 -22.84
N PRO A 375 16.40 2.19 -21.86
CA PRO A 375 15.34 1.85 -20.92
C PRO A 375 14.01 1.58 -21.61
N LEU A 376 13.55 2.52 -22.45
CA LEU A 376 12.30 2.38 -23.19
C LEU A 376 12.32 1.17 -24.15
N ARG A 377 13.38 1.06 -24.96
CA ARG A 377 13.51 -0.07 -25.91
C ARG A 377 13.56 -1.42 -25.21
N GLY A 378 14.26 -1.50 -24.06
CA GLY A 378 14.33 -2.71 -23.24
C GLY A 378 12.97 -3.11 -22.69
N ALA A 379 12.24 -2.17 -22.10
CA ALA A 379 10.90 -2.39 -21.57
C ALA A 379 9.93 -2.81 -22.69
N LEU A 380 9.88 -2.10 -23.80
CA LEU A 380 9.00 -2.42 -24.94
C LEU A 380 9.27 -3.82 -25.48
N ARG A 381 10.54 -4.21 -25.67
CA ARG A 381 10.92 -5.54 -26.17
C ARG A 381 10.43 -6.64 -25.22
N GLU A 382 10.70 -6.52 -23.94
CA GLU A 382 10.29 -7.51 -22.94
C GLU A 382 8.77 -7.62 -22.84
N LEU A 383 8.06 -6.50 -22.71
CA LEU A 383 6.61 -6.50 -22.54
C LEU A 383 5.89 -6.99 -23.81
N ASN A 384 6.39 -6.65 -24.99
CA ASN A 384 5.85 -7.19 -26.25
C ASN A 384 6.06 -8.71 -26.33
N SER A 385 7.19 -9.24 -25.86
CA SER A 385 7.43 -10.69 -25.79
C SER A 385 6.43 -11.39 -24.86
N ARG A 386 6.16 -10.81 -23.67
CA ARG A 386 5.17 -11.34 -22.71
C ARG A 386 3.76 -11.33 -23.28
N ARG A 387 3.36 -10.23 -23.89
CA ARG A 387 2.04 -10.05 -24.54
C ARG A 387 1.87 -11.03 -25.71
N HIS A 388 2.91 -11.22 -26.52
CA HIS A 388 2.89 -12.19 -27.60
C HIS A 388 2.78 -13.64 -27.09
N GLU A 389 3.56 -14.01 -26.07
CA GLU A 389 3.50 -15.33 -25.42
C GLU A 389 2.08 -15.67 -24.96
N LEU A 390 1.37 -14.70 -24.35
CA LEU A 390 -0.01 -14.91 -23.91
C LEU A 390 -0.98 -14.95 -25.09
N ALA A 391 -0.85 -14.04 -26.08
CA ALA A 391 -1.76 -13.92 -27.22
C ALA A 391 -1.77 -15.19 -28.09
N MET A 392 -0.65 -15.88 -28.23
CA MET A 392 -0.53 -17.13 -29.00
C MET A 392 -1.30 -18.30 -28.40
N ARG A 393 -1.84 -18.16 -27.18
CA ARG A 393 -2.52 -19.23 -26.43
C ARG A 393 -3.99 -18.90 -26.11
N LEU A 394 -4.46 -17.70 -26.42
CA LEU A 394 -5.83 -17.21 -26.27
C LEU A 394 -6.60 -17.30 -27.59
#